data_1fb9d07852765f38d9e11eb415c8ebb3
#
_entry.id   1fb9d07852765f38d9e11eb415c8ebb3
#
_cell.length_a   1.000
_cell.length_b   1.000
_cell.length_c   1.000
_cell.angle_alpha   90.00
_cell.angle_beta   90.00
_cell.angle_gamma   90.00
#
_symmetry.space_group_name_H-M   'P 1'
#
loop_
_entity.id
_entity.type
_entity.pdbx_description
1 polymer ?
#
loop_
_entity_poly.entity_id
_entity_poly.type
_entity_poly.pdbx_seq_one_letter_code
_entity_poly.pdbx_strand_id
1 'polypeptide(L)'
;MFPDISKPATRFLQAQPWFAGLPPDAQERIVRGVSLHQGAKGDVLLHAGERVQGWYAVLSGLVKLQSCSPEGRRSAYLGIPGGEWFGEGSAMKEEERRYDVIALRETELLCLPLAEFRRLRAASLAFNQALAEQLNMRLGQAMAIIETMRLKTPEQRVAMYLGRHLWHGPRKLGLSQEELGILAGLSRQTVNLVLRGLEQRGLVSLEFGRVNILDDQGLMDLATAPGSRAAP
;
A
#
# COMPACT_ATOMS: atom_id res chain seq x y z
N MET A 1 -7.70 -11.89 -28.77
CA MET A 1 -8.37 -10.61 -28.37
C MET A 1 -8.93 -10.86 -26.98
N PHE A 2 -8.35 -10.28 -25.94
CA PHE A 2 -8.83 -10.48 -24.56
C PHE A 2 -10.18 -9.78 -24.38
N PRO A 3 -11.15 -10.41 -23.67
CA PRO A 3 -12.41 -9.76 -23.38
C PRO A 3 -12.19 -8.55 -22.46
N ASP A 4 -13.07 -7.61 -22.57
CA ASP A 4 -13.09 -6.21 -22.16
C ASP A 4 -12.88 -5.95 -20.65
N ILE A 5 -11.69 -6.29 -20.15
CA ILE A 5 -11.19 -5.68 -18.92
C ILE A 5 -10.54 -4.38 -19.32
N SER A 6 -10.62 -3.35 -18.45
CA SER A 6 -10.00 -2.07 -18.71
C SER A 6 -8.53 -2.26 -19.16
N LYS A 7 -8.09 -1.53 -20.17
CA LYS A 7 -6.69 -1.57 -20.66
C LYS A 7 -5.65 -1.45 -19.53
N PRO A 8 -5.89 -0.66 -18.47
CA PRO A 8 -5.02 -0.62 -17.28
C PRO A 8 -4.88 -1.95 -16.56
N ALA A 9 -5.97 -2.69 -16.33
CA ALA A 9 -5.94 -3.97 -15.61
C ALA A 9 -5.17 -5.04 -16.39
N THR A 10 -5.40 -5.14 -17.70
CA THR A 10 -4.65 -6.05 -18.58
C THR A 10 -3.15 -5.73 -18.57
N ARG A 11 -2.79 -4.46 -18.69
CA ARG A 11 -1.40 -4.01 -18.66
C ARG A 11 -0.74 -4.29 -17.30
N PHE A 12 -1.48 -4.09 -16.22
CA PHE A 12 -1.01 -4.39 -14.87
C PHE A 12 -0.71 -5.88 -14.68
N LEU A 13 -1.61 -6.76 -15.13
CA LEU A 13 -1.40 -8.23 -15.08
C LEU A 13 -0.20 -8.64 -15.93
N GLN A 14 -0.08 -8.14 -17.16
CA GLN A 14 1.03 -8.45 -18.07
C GLN A 14 2.39 -8.01 -17.51
N ALA A 15 2.42 -6.98 -16.68
CA ALA A 15 3.64 -6.53 -16.00
C ALA A 15 4.05 -7.42 -14.82
N GLN A 16 3.22 -8.38 -14.39
CA GLN A 16 3.55 -9.30 -13.31
C GLN A 16 4.39 -10.47 -13.86
N PRO A 17 5.62 -10.71 -13.36
CA PRO A 17 6.47 -11.79 -13.87
C PRO A 17 5.80 -13.17 -13.77
N TRP A 18 5.07 -13.42 -12.67
CA TRP A 18 4.34 -14.68 -12.47
C TRP A 18 3.22 -14.88 -13.49
N PHE A 19 2.56 -13.82 -13.94
CA PHE A 19 1.50 -13.89 -14.93
C PHE A 19 2.06 -14.09 -16.34
N ALA A 20 3.13 -13.36 -16.68
CA ALA A 20 3.77 -13.45 -18.00
C ALA A 20 4.31 -14.87 -18.29
N GLY A 21 4.70 -15.61 -17.25
CA GLY A 21 5.20 -16.99 -17.35
C GLY A 21 4.09 -18.06 -17.41
N LEU A 22 2.81 -17.69 -17.33
CA LEU A 22 1.70 -18.66 -17.42
C LEU A 22 1.39 -19.06 -18.85
N PRO A 23 0.86 -20.29 -19.07
CA PRO A 23 0.29 -20.68 -20.35
C PRO A 23 -0.82 -19.74 -20.82
N PRO A 24 -1.01 -19.55 -22.15
CA PRO A 24 -2.00 -18.61 -22.69
C PRO A 24 -3.43 -18.84 -22.22
N ASP A 25 -3.85 -20.09 -22.08
CA ASP A 25 -5.17 -20.47 -21.57
C ASP A 25 -5.39 -20.06 -20.10
N ALA A 26 -4.33 -20.14 -19.28
CA ALA A 26 -4.36 -19.70 -17.90
C ALA A 26 -4.41 -18.16 -17.80
N GLN A 27 -3.65 -17.46 -18.64
CA GLN A 27 -3.71 -16.00 -18.73
C GLN A 27 -5.10 -15.53 -19.14
N GLU A 28 -5.68 -16.13 -20.17
CA GLU A 28 -7.03 -15.78 -20.65
C GLU A 28 -8.09 -16.03 -19.58
N ARG A 29 -8.03 -17.17 -18.88
CA ARG A 29 -8.93 -17.51 -17.78
C ARG A 29 -8.85 -16.46 -16.64
N ILE A 30 -7.65 -16.05 -16.25
CA ILE A 30 -7.44 -15.02 -15.24
C ILE A 30 -8.05 -13.71 -15.71
N VAL A 31 -7.74 -13.28 -16.91
CA VAL A 31 -8.24 -12.02 -17.48
C VAL A 31 -9.77 -12.00 -17.51
N ARG A 32 -10.42 -13.11 -17.85
CA ARG A 32 -11.89 -13.20 -17.83
C ARG A 32 -12.48 -13.26 -16.41
N GLY A 33 -11.71 -13.76 -15.46
CA GLY A 33 -12.19 -13.99 -14.09
C GLY A 33 -12.01 -12.82 -13.13
N VAL A 34 -11.07 -11.89 -13.38
CA VAL A 34 -10.84 -10.75 -12.48
C VAL A 34 -12.00 -9.77 -12.53
N SER A 35 -12.24 -9.09 -11.42
CA SER A 35 -13.23 -8.02 -11.30
C SER A 35 -12.58 -6.70 -10.88
N LEU A 36 -13.24 -5.59 -11.19
CA LEU A 36 -12.81 -4.25 -10.82
C LEU A 36 -13.76 -3.67 -9.79
N HIS A 37 -13.22 -2.95 -8.81
CA HIS A 37 -13.95 -2.23 -7.80
C HIS A 37 -13.44 -0.79 -7.78
N GLN A 38 -14.34 0.17 -7.78
CA GLN A 38 -14.00 1.59 -7.77
C GLN A 38 -14.62 2.25 -6.54
N GLY A 39 -13.94 3.25 -6.01
CA GLY A 39 -14.46 4.06 -4.93
C GLY A 39 -13.82 5.43 -4.87
N ALA A 40 -14.62 6.36 -4.35
CA ALA A 40 -14.20 7.73 -4.08
C ALA A 40 -13.41 7.82 -2.76
N LYS A 41 -12.77 8.96 -2.54
CA LYS A 41 -12.11 9.25 -1.27
C LYS A 41 -13.05 9.07 -0.07
N GLY A 42 -12.64 8.25 0.88
CA GLY A 42 -13.36 7.95 2.11
C GLY A 42 -14.21 6.68 2.05
N ASP A 43 -14.44 6.10 0.87
CA ASP A 43 -15.22 4.88 0.74
C ASP A 43 -14.50 3.70 1.37
N VAL A 44 -15.28 2.84 2.04
CA VAL A 44 -14.81 1.52 2.49
C VAL A 44 -15.02 0.54 1.35
N LEU A 45 -13.93 0.20 0.67
CA LEU A 45 -13.96 -0.68 -0.51
C LEU A 45 -14.12 -2.15 -0.12
N LEU A 46 -13.58 -2.54 1.02
CA LEU A 46 -13.67 -3.90 1.56
C LEU A 46 -13.78 -3.81 3.08
N HIS A 47 -14.74 -4.53 3.67
CA HIS A 47 -15.01 -4.46 5.11
C HIS A 47 -14.27 -5.54 5.91
N ALA A 48 -13.89 -5.19 7.13
CA ALA A 48 -13.49 -6.18 8.14
C ALA A 48 -14.67 -7.12 8.44
N GLY A 49 -14.38 -8.39 8.74
CA GLY A 49 -15.40 -9.42 8.99
C GLY A 49 -16.00 -10.05 7.73
N GLU A 50 -15.82 -9.48 6.55
CA GLU A 50 -16.25 -10.11 5.31
C GLU A 50 -15.33 -11.26 4.90
N ARG A 51 -15.94 -12.33 4.36
CA ARG A 51 -15.17 -13.43 3.76
C ARG A 51 -14.34 -12.93 2.59
N VAL A 52 -13.08 -13.34 2.55
CA VAL A 52 -12.19 -13.00 1.45
C VAL A 52 -12.70 -13.63 0.14
N GLN A 53 -12.81 -12.81 -0.90
CA GLN A 53 -13.27 -13.25 -2.24
C GLN A 53 -12.12 -13.46 -3.22
N GLY A 54 -10.94 -12.91 -2.91
CA GLY A 54 -9.78 -13.01 -3.78
C GLY A 54 -8.55 -12.28 -3.24
N TRP A 55 -7.54 -12.20 -4.06
CA TRP A 55 -6.35 -11.38 -3.85
C TRP A 55 -6.50 -10.06 -4.61
N TYR A 56 -6.18 -8.96 -3.97
CA TYR A 56 -6.49 -7.63 -4.50
C TYR A 56 -5.23 -6.87 -4.87
N ALA A 57 -5.33 -6.05 -5.93
CA ALA A 57 -4.32 -5.07 -6.29
C ALA A 57 -4.94 -3.68 -6.42
N VAL A 58 -4.20 -2.66 -6.06
CA VAL A 58 -4.54 -1.27 -6.38
C VAL A 58 -4.04 -0.97 -7.79
N LEU A 59 -4.95 -0.78 -8.75
CA LEU A 59 -4.57 -0.38 -10.11
C LEU A 59 -4.20 1.10 -10.17
N SER A 60 -5.01 1.93 -9.51
CA SER A 60 -4.79 3.36 -9.39
C SER A 60 -5.31 3.86 -8.04
N GLY A 61 -4.76 4.98 -7.56
CA GLY A 61 -5.16 5.57 -6.30
C GLY A 61 -4.27 5.18 -5.12
N LEU A 62 -4.87 5.18 -3.93
CA LEU A 62 -4.20 4.87 -2.66
C LEU A 62 -5.26 4.40 -1.67
N VAL A 63 -5.03 3.27 -1.04
CA VAL A 63 -5.86 2.81 0.09
C VAL A 63 -5.06 2.76 1.37
N LYS A 64 -5.74 2.84 2.51
CA LYS A 64 -5.22 2.46 3.83
C LYS A 64 -5.88 1.21 4.33
N LEU A 65 -5.11 0.38 5.02
CA LEU A 65 -5.61 -0.73 5.82
C LEU A 65 -5.84 -0.22 7.24
N GLN A 66 -7.06 -0.34 7.76
CA GLN A 66 -7.45 0.23 9.05
C GLN A 66 -8.20 -0.78 9.90
N SER A 67 -7.84 -0.90 11.19
CA SER A 67 -8.70 -1.54 12.18
C SER A 67 -9.48 -0.51 12.98
N CYS A 68 -10.60 -0.97 13.53
CA CYS A 68 -11.38 -0.26 14.51
C CYS A 68 -11.47 -1.11 15.79
N SER A 69 -11.11 -0.55 16.94
CA SER A 69 -11.34 -1.25 18.21
C SER A 69 -12.83 -1.25 18.57
N PRO A 70 -13.29 -2.11 19.50
CA PRO A 70 -14.67 -2.09 19.98
C PRO A 70 -15.11 -0.72 20.52
N GLU A 71 -14.19 0.06 21.06
CA GLU A 71 -14.41 1.41 21.57
C GLU A 71 -14.37 2.50 20.47
N GLY A 72 -14.32 2.09 19.19
CA GLY A 72 -14.34 3.02 18.04
C GLY A 72 -12.99 3.68 17.73
N ARG A 73 -11.91 3.29 18.40
CA ARG A 73 -10.56 3.80 18.08
C ARG A 73 -10.05 3.21 16.77
N ARG A 74 -9.67 4.06 15.85
CA ARG A 74 -9.20 3.69 14.52
C ARG A 74 -7.67 3.73 14.48
N SER A 75 -7.08 2.68 13.90
CA SER A 75 -5.62 2.59 13.66
C SER A 75 -5.37 2.22 12.21
N ALA A 76 -4.66 3.08 11.48
CA ALA A 76 -4.18 2.75 10.15
C ALA A 76 -2.89 1.92 10.28
N TYR A 77 -2.83 0.78 9.57
CA TYR A 77 -1.66 -0.09 9.58
C TYR A 77 -0.68 0.27 8.47
N LEU A 78 -1.18 0.43 7.25
CA LEU A 78 -0.37 0.56 6.05
C LEU A 78 -1.16 1.28 4.97
N GLY A 79 -0.48 2.08 4.15
CA GLY A 79 -0.98 2.54 2.87
C GLY A 79 -0.58 1.58 1.76
N ILE A 80 -1.45 1.36 0.79
CA ILE A 80 -1.18 0.56 -0.40
C ILE A 80 -1.41 1.45 -1.63
N PRO A 81 -0.36 1.81 -2.34
CA PRO A 81 -0.45 2.65 -3.54
C PRO A 81 -0.81 1.84 -4.78
N GLY A 82 -1.14 2.56 -5.86
CA GLY A 82 -1.29 1.97 -7.19
C GLY A 82 -0.05 1.17 -7.59
N GLY A 83 -0.27 0.00 -8.18
CA GLY A 83 0.78 -0.93 -8.59
C GLY A 83 1.07 -2.05 -7.58
N GLU A 84 0.48 -2.04 -6.40
CA GLU A 84 0.76 -3.04 -5.36
C GLU A 84 -0.41 -3.98 -5.09
N TRP A 85 -0.07 -5.28 -4.83
CA TRP A 85 -0.98 -6.30 -4.36
C TRP A 85 -1.11 -6.25 -2.83
N PHE A 86 -2.28 -6.69 -2.30
CA PHE A 86 -2.53 -6.80 -0.86
C PHE A 86 -3.59 -7.85 -0.52
N GLY A 87 -3.68 -8.23 0.75
CA GLY A 87 -4.69 -9.18 1.23
C GLY A 87 -4.29 -10.64 1.06
N GLU A 88 -3.03 -10.92 0.75
CA GLU A 88 -2.46 -12.25 0.57
C GLU A 88 -2.64 -13.14 1.80
N GLY A 89 -2.49 -12.60 3.00
CA GLY A 89 -2.65 -13.36 4.24
C GLY A 89 -4.04 -13.95 4.40
N SER A 90 -5.09 -13.14 4.19
CA SER A 90 -6.48 -13.62 4.24
C SER A 90 -6.82 -14.55 3.07
N ALA A 91 -6.30 -14.28 1.87
CA ALA A 91 -6.49 -15.13 0.70
C ALA A 91 -5.84 -16.52 0.89
N MET A 92 -4.67 -16.58 1.52
CA MET A 92 -3.97 -17.85 1.82
C MET A 92 -4.69 -18.70 2.86
N LYS A 93 -5.28 -18.08 3.87
CA LYS A 93 -5.98 -18.76 4.97
C LYS A 93 -7.47 -18.95 4.70
N GLU A 94 -8.00 -18.24 3.71
CA GLU A 94 -9.42 -18.23 3.37
C GLU A 94 -10.31 -17.80 4.55
N GLU A 95 -9.78 -16.90 5.38
CA GLU A 95 -10.44 -16.37 6.56
C GLU A 95 -11.13 -15.03 6.27
N GLU A 96 -11.93 -14.58 7.22
CA GLU A 96 -12.53 -13.25 7.20
C GLU A 96 -11.44 -12.17 7.24
N ARG A 97 -11.69 -11.05 6.58
CA ARG A 97 -10.79 -9.91 6.55
C ARG A 97 -10.68 -9.27 7.93
N ARG A 98 -9.46 -8.98 8.36
CA ARG A 98 -9.19 -8.44 9.70
C ARG A 98 -9.18 -6.92 9.78
N TYR A 99 -9.33 -6.23 8.65
CA TYR A 99 -9.24 -4.77 8.54
C TYR A 99 -10.13 -4.25 7.42
N ASP A 100 -10.55 -3.00 7.55
CA ASP A 100 -11.17 -2.27 6.46
C ASP A 100 -10.12 -1.82 5.44
N VAL A 101 -10.52 -1.76 4.18
CA VAL A 101 -9.75 -1.16 3.09
C VAL A 101 -10.46 0.12 2.66
N ILE A 102 -9.85 1.26 2.97
CA ILE A 102 -10.47 2.58 2.80
C ILE A 102 -9.70 3.38 1.76
N ALA A 103 -10.40 3.91 0.77
CA ALA A 103 -9.83 4.77 -0.25
C ALA A 103 -9.40 6.12 0.35
N LEU A 104 -8.14 6.51 0.16
CA LEU A 104 -7.62 7.84 0.55
C LEU A 104 -7.81 8.88 -0.56
N ARG A 105 -8.04 8.43 -1.78
CA ARG A 105 -8.39 9.21 -2.98
C ARG A 105 -9.21 8.32 -3.91
N GLU A 106 -9.66 8.84 -5.05
CA GLU A 106 -10.27 8.01 -6.09
C GLU A 106 -9.38 6.82 -6.40
N THR A 107 -9.93 5.61 -6.29
CA THR A 107 -9.17 4.37 -6.30
C THR A 107 -9.89 3.30 -7.12
N GLU A 108 -9.12 2.55 -7.89
CA GLU A 108 -9.57 1.36 -8.60
C GLU A 108 -8.79 0.15 -8.11
N LEU A 109 -9.52 -0.89 -7.69
CA LEU A 109 -8.96 -2.19 -7.29
C LEU A 109 -9.25 -3.25 -8.35
N LEU A 110 -8.29 -4.15 -8.53
CA LEU A 110 -8.46 -5.42 -9.22
C LEU A 110 -8.57 -6.53 -8.20
N CYS A 111 -9.53 -7.45 -8.38
CA CYS A 111 -9.66 -8.67 -7.59
C CYS A 111 -9.34 -9.89 -8.46
N LEU A 112 -8.30 -10.62 -8.09
CA LEU A 112 -8.05 -11.98 -8.60
C LEU A 112 -8.88 -12.95 -7.77
N PRO A 113 -9.88 -13.67 -8.36
CA PRO A 113 -10.78 -14.52 -7.60
C PRO A 113 -10.05 -15.59 -6.79
N LEU A 114 -10.58 -15.93 -5.63
CA LEU A 114 -9.99 -16.91 -4.71
C LEU A 114 -9.77 -18.28 -5.38
N ALA A 115 -10.66 -18.69 -6.28
CA ALA A 115 -10.51 -19.93 -7.05
C ALA A 115 -9.27 -19.92 -7.93
N GLU A 116 -8.96 -18.81 -8.62
CA GLU A 116 -7.75 -18.67 -9.43
C GLU A 116 -6.51 -18.56 -8.55
N PHE A 117 -6.59 -17.84 -7.45
CA PHE A 117 -5.50 -17.76 -6.46
C PHE A 117 -5.10 -19.16 -5.95
N ARG A 118 -6.09 -20.02 -5.62
CA ARG A 118 -5.85 -21.42 -5.22
C ARG A 118 -5.18 -22.23 -6.33
N ARG A 119 -5.67 -22.12 -7.58
CA ARG A 119 -5.11 -22.83 -8.74
C ARG A 119 -3.64 -22.44 -8.96
N LEU A 120 -3.35 -21.15 -8.91
CA LEU A 120 -1.99 -20.63 -9.07
C LEU A 120 -1.07 -21.14 -7.96
N ARG A 121 -1.53 -21.13 -6.71
CA ARG A 121 -0.76 -21.68 -5.60
C ARG A 121 -0.47 -23.17 -5.74
N ALA A 122 -1.42 -23.95 -6.26
CA ALA A 122 -1.26 -25.39 -6.44
C ALA A 122 -0.34 -25.75 -7.61
N ALA A 123 -0.29 -24.92 -8.66
CA ALA A 123 0.29 -25.31 -9.94
C ALA A 123 1.48 -24.46 -10.41
N SER A 124 1.68 -23.26 -9.87
CA SER A 124 2.71 -22.32 -10.36
C SER A 124 3.78 -22.04 -9.31
N LEU A 125 4.99 -22.54 -9.55
CA LEU A 125 6.16 -22.21 -8.72
C LEU A 125 6.47 -20.70 -8.76
N ALA A 126 6.42 -20.10 -9.95
CA ALA A 126 6.69 -18.67 -10.14
C ALA A 126 5.69 -17.79 -9.35
N PHE A 127 4.42 -18.18 -9.32
CA PHE A 127 3.42 -17.50 -8.48
C PHE A 127 3.73 -17.62 -7.00
N ASN A 128 4.10 -18.81 -6.52
CA ASN A 128 4.44 -19.02 -5.11
C ASN A 128 5.71 -18.26 -4.70
N GLN A 129 6.71 -18.14 -5.59
CA GLN A 129 7.88 -17.32 -5.37
C GLN A 129 7.51 -15.83 -5.26
N ALA A 130 6.73 -15.30 -6.19
CA ALA A 130 6.24 -13.93 -6.15
C ALA A 130 5.41 -13.64 -4.88
N LEU A 131 4.59 -14.61 -4.46
CA LEU A 131 3.81 -14.50 -3.22
C LEU A 131 4.70 -14.49 -1.98
N ALA A 132 5.75 -15.30 -1.94
CA ALA A 132 6.74 -15.31 -0.85
C ALA A 132 7.51 -13.98 -0.78
N GLU A 133 7.93 -13.44 -1.93
CA GLU A 133 8.56 -12.12 -2.01
C GLU A 133 7.63 -11.00 -1.52
N GLN A 134 6.36 -11.05 -1.93
CA GLN A 134 5.33 -10.11 -1.46
C GLN A 134 5.15 -10.18 0.07
N LEU A 135 5.07 -11.38 0.65
CA LEU A 135 4.96 -11.57 2.09
C LEU A 135 6.21 -11.08 2.85
N ASN A 136 7.40 -11.36 2.33
CA ASN A 136 8.65 -10.88 2.92
C ASN A 136 8.74 -9.35 2.89
N MET A 137 8.33 -8.74 1.77
CA MET A 137 8.24 -7.28 1.66
C MET A 137 7.26 -6.71 2.69
N ARG A 138 6.07 -7.28 2.84
CA ARG A 138 5.07 -6.84 3.83
C ARG A 138 5.56 -6.99 5.26
N LEU A 139 6.28 -8.07 5.56
CA LEU A 139 6.90 -8.25 6.87
C LEU A 139 7.93 -7.15 7.15
N GLY A 140 8.81 -6.84 6.19
CA GLY A 140 9.77 -5.75 6.31
C GLY A 140 9.10 -4.39 6.55
N GLN A 141 8.03 -4.08 5.78
CA GLN A 141 7.25 -2.86 5.98
C GLN A 141 6.60 -2.81 7.38
N ALA A 142 6.02 -3.92 7.85
CA ALA A 142 5.40 -3.98 9.17
C ALA A 142 6.44 -3.76 10.28
N MET A 143 7.61 -4.36 10.18
CA MET A 143 8.72 -4.16 11.14
C MET A 143 9.19 -2.70 11.14
N ALA A 144 9.35 -2.08 9.98
CA ALA A 144 9.74 -0.67 9.85
C ALA A 144 8.69 0.27 10.49
N ILE A 145 7.40 -0.02 10.30
CA ILE A 145 6.31 0.75 10.92
C ILE A 145 6.32 0.58 12.44
N ILE A 146 6.50 -0.64 12.97
CA ILE A 146 6.57 -0.90 14.41
C ILE A 146 7.76 -0.16 15.03
N GLU A 147 8.93 -0.25 14.42
CA GLU A 147 10.12 0.49 14.86
C GLU A 147 9.84 1.99 14.88
N THR A 148 9.29 2.50 13.80
CA THR A 148 8.97 3.92 13.62
C THR A 148 8.00 4.43 14.68
N MET A 149 6.95 3.68 14.98
CA MET A 149 5.97 4.07 16.01
C MET A 149 6.56 4.08 17.42
N ARG A 150 7.56 3.26 17.68
CA ARG A 150 8.18 3.13 19.02
C ARG A 150 9.37 4.04 19.25
N LEU A 151 10.20 4.26 18.23
CA LEU A 151 11.53 4.82 18.40
C LEU A 151 11.74 6.16 17.66
N LYS A 152 10.87 6.53 16.73
CA LYS A 152 11.10 7.65 15.81
C LYS A 152 10.31 8.90 16.21
N THR A 153 10.95 10.06 16.03
CA THR A 153 10.31 11.38 16.17
C THR A 153 9.26 11.61 15.08
N PRO A 154 8.33 12.55 15.24
CA PRO A 154 7.39 12.92 14.18
C PRO A 154 8.06 13.25 12.85
N GLU A 155 9.22 13.93 12.90
CA GLU A 155 10.00 14.28 11.71
C GLU A 155 10.53 13.03 10.98
N GLN A 156 11.08 12.08 11.71
CA GLN A 156 11.56 10.82 11.18
C GLN A 156 10.44 9.96 10.61
N ARG A 157 9.24 9.97 11.24
CA ARG A 157 8.05 9.28 10.73
C ARG A 157 7.65 9.84 9.37
N VAL A 158 7.54 11.16 9.26
CA VAL A 158 7.21 11.83 7.99
C VAL A 158 8.25 11.51 6.92
N ALA A 159 9.55 11.61 7.26
CA ALA A 159 10.63 11.28 6.33
C ALA A 159 10.55 9.83 5.83
N MET A 160 10.22 8.87 6.70
CA MET A 160 10.04 7.46 6.30
C MET A 160 8.88 7.28 5.31
N TYR A 161 7.74 7.96 5.53
CA TYR A 161 6.59 7.87 4.61
C TYR A 161 6.80 8.64 3.30
N LEU A 162 7.70 9.60 3.25
CA LEU A 162 8.08 10.27 2.01
C LEU A 162 9.19 9.52 1.26
N GLY A 163 10.09 8.85 2.00
CA GLY A 163 11.24 8.15 1.45
C GLY A 163 10.90 6.78 0.85
N ARG A 164 11.87 6.17 0.18
CA ARG A 164 11.74 4.89 -0.55
C ARG A 164 11.58 3.66 0.33
N HIS A 165 11.84 3.73 1.63
CA HIS A 165 11.84 2.55 2.51
C HIS A 165 10.49 1.85 2.63
N LEU A 166 9.39 2.57 2.51
CA LEU A 166 8.05 2.03 2.63
C LEU A 166 7.38 1.66 1.31
N TRP A 167 7.87 2.22 0.20
CA TRP A 167 7.16 2.12 -1.07
C TRP A 167 8.04 1.46 -2.13
N HIS A 168 7.56 0.35 -2.68
CA HIS A 168 8.30 -0.40 -3.71
C HIS A 168 7.84 -0.06 -5.14
N GLY A 169 6.80 0.76 -5.27
CA GLY A 169 6.23 1.18 -6.56
C GLY A 169 6.82 2.47 -7.14
N PRO A 170 6.27 2.99 -8.23
CA PRO A 170 6.75 4.20 -8.87
C PRO A 170 6.70 5.41 -7.92
N ARG A 171 7.75 6.19 -7.92
CA ARG A 171 8.10 7.30 -7.00
C ARG A 171 7.07 8.43 -6.83
N LYS A 172 6.04 8.51 -7.65
CA LYS A 172 5.09 9.63 -7.62
C LYS A 172 3.83 9.28 -6.81
N LEU A 173 4.00 9.00 -5.52
CA LEU A 173 2.84 8.84 -4.64
C LEU A 173 2.06 10.15 -4.49
N GLY A 174 2.73 11.29 -4.58
CA GLY A 174 2.09 12.59 -4.44
C GLY A 174 1.18 12.63 -3.22
N LEU A 175 1.69 12.21 -2.04
CA LEU A 175 0.92 12.22 -0.80
C LEU A 175 0.51 13.64 -0.45
N SER A 176 -0.77 13.83 -0.18
CA SER A 176 -1.25 15.06 0.44
C SER A 176 -0.83 15.09 1.93
N GLN A 177 -0.80 16.27 2.51
CA GLN A 177 -0.52 16.43 3.95
C GLN A 177 -1.51 15.66 4.82
N GLU A 178 -2.75 15.54 4.39
CA GLU A 178 -3.80 14.77 5.07
C GLU A 178 -3.50 13.26 5.03
N GLU A 179 -3.19 12.72 3.84
CA GLU A 179 -2.84 11.31 3.68
C GLU A 179 -1.60 10.95 4.49
N LEU A 180 -0.59 11.83 4.48
CA LEU A 180 0.63 11.66 5.25
C LEU A 180 0.35 11.65 6.76
N GLY A 181 -0.52 12.53 7.25
CA GLY A 181 -0.94 12.56 8.65
C GLY A 181 -1.64 11.27 9.06
N ILE A 182 -2.56 10.77 8.23
CA ILE A 182 -3.28 9.52 8.47
C ILE A 182 -2.30 8.34 8.55
N LEU A 183 -1.38 8.24 7.59
CA LEU A 183 -0.43 7.13 7.51
C LEU A 183 0.63 7.18 8.61
N ALA A 184 1.17 8.35 8.91
CA ALA A 184 2.18 8.54 9.96
C ALA A 184 1.61 8.54 11.39
N GLY A 185 0.27 8.53 11.54
CA GLY A 185 -0.39 8.62 12.84
C GLY A 185 -0.16 9.96 13.53
N LEU A 186 -0.12 11.05 12.76
CA LEU A 186 0.17 12.41 13.25
C LEU A 186 -1.01 13.35 12.97
N SER A 187 -1.14 14.39 13.83
CA SER A 187 -2.10 15.46 13.57
C SER A 187 -1.69 16.29 12.34
N ARG A 188 -2.68 16.90 11.67
CA ARG A 188 -2.43 17.79 10.54
C ARG A 188 -1.47 18.95 10.93
N GLN A 189 -1.59 19.48 12.13
CA GLN A 189 -0.71 20.55 12.64
C GLN A 189 0.73 20.06 12.76
N THR A 190 0.93 18.85 13.32
CA THR A 190 2.26 18.25 13.46
C THR A 190 2.88 18.00 12.09
N VAL A 191 2.11 17.45 11.14
CA VAL A 191 2.59 17.22 9.75
C VAL A 191 3.02 18.55 9.11
N ASN A 192 2.20 19.59 9.21
CA ASN A 192 2.55 20.90 8.65
C ASN A 192 3.82 21.49 9.25
N LEU A 193 4.00 21.38 10.58
CA LEU A 193 5.21 21.86 11.25
C LEU A 193 6.45 21.10 10.74
N VAL A 194 6.37 19.78 10.68
CA VAL A 194 7.45 18.92 10.19
C VAL A 194 7.78 19.25 8.74
N LEU A 195 6.78 19.32 7.87
CA LEU A 195 7.01 19.58 6.45
C LEU A 195 7.68 20.93 6.19
N ARG A 196 7.31 21.98 6.92
CA ARG A 196 8.01 23.28 6.86
C ARG A 196 9.48 23.17 7.27
N GLY A 197 9.78 22.39 8.31
CA GLY A 197 11.16 22.12 8.72
C GLY A 197 11.96 21.37 7.64
N LEU A 198 11.34 20.37 6.99
CA LEU A 198 11.96 19.65 5.87
C LEU A 198 12.17 20.54 4.65
N GLU A 199 11.23 21.45 4.36
CA GLU A 199 11.33 22.42 3.27
C GLU A 199 12.46 23.42 3.50
N GLN A 200 12.59 23.96 4.72
CA GLN A 200 13.72 24.84 5.09
C GLN A 200 15.08 24.16 4.93
N ARG A 201 15.13 22.85 5.08
CA ARG A 201 16.34 22.03 4.86
C ARG A 201 16.55 21.63 3.39
N GLY A 202 15.65 22.02 2.48
CA GLY A 202 15.74 21.68 1.07
C GLY A 202 15.44 20.22 0.74
N LEU A 203 14.83 19.45 1.66
CA LEU A 203 14.53 18.03 1.45
C LEU A 203 13.23 17.84 0.64
N VAL A 204 12.28 18.77 0.76
CA VAL A 204 11.00 18.75 0.06
C VAL A 204 10.63 20.16 -0.41
N SER A 205 9.68 20.26 -1.36
CA SER A 205 8.94 21.49 -1.64
C SER A 205 7.44 21.27 -1.45
N LEU A 206 6.75 22.32 -1.03
CA LEU A 206 5.31 22.29 -0.76
C LEU A 206 4.58 23.12 -1.79
N GLU A 207 3.81 22.47 -2.67
CA GLU A 207 3.03 23.14 -3.71
C GLU A 207 1.57 22.67 -3.70
N PHE A 208 0.63 23.59 -3.59
CA PHE A 208 -0.81 23.31 -3.66
C PHE A 208 -1.28 22.11 -2.80
N GLY A 209 -0.71 21.96 -1.61
CA GLY A 209 -1.05 20.86 -0.68
C GLY A 209 -0.39 19.52 -0.99
N ARG A 210 0.46 19.46 -2.01
CA ARG A 210 1.28 18.30 -2.37
C ARG A 210 2.71 18.47 -1.85
N VAL A 211 3.35 17.34 -1.57
CA VAL A 211 4.74 17.28 -1.15
C VAL A 211 5.57 16.74 -2.31
N ASN A 212 6.49 17.54 -2.83
CA ASN A 212 7.47 17.11 -3.82
C ASN A 212 8.79 16.80 -3.12
N ILE A 213 9.41 15.67 -3.42
CA ILE A 213 10.68 15.26 -2.84
C ILE A 213 11.81 15.87 -3.68
N LEU A 214 12.69 16.64 -3.03
CA LEU A 214 13.86 17.26 -3.63
C LEU A 214 15.13 16.44 -3.36
N ASP A 215 15.28 15.89 -2.15
CA ASP A 215 16.44 15.09 -1.73
C ASP A 215 15.98 13.79 -1.06
N ASP A 216 15.98 12.71 -1.83
CA ASP A 216 15.66 11.38 -1.34
C ASP A 216 16.68 10.85 -0.33
N GLN A 217 17.98 11.12 -0.57
CA GLN A 217 19.03 10.61 0.32
C GLN A 217 18.95 11.29 1.68
N GLY A 218 18.78 12.62 1.70
CA GLY A 218 18.59 13.36 2.93
C GLY A 218 17.35 12.91 3.74
N LEU A 219 16.25 12.55 3.06
CA LEU A 219 15.09 11.95 3.72
C LEU A 219 15.39 10.55 4.29
N MET A 220 16.16 9.73 3.57
CA MET A 220 16.58 8.41 4.06
C MET A 220 17.50 8.52 5.28
N ASP A 221 18.47 9.40 5.23
CA ASP A 221 19.42 9.64 6.33
C ASP A 221 18.67 10.13 7.58
N LEU A 222 17.70 11.03 7.40
CA LEU A 222 16.84 11.49 8.47
C LEU A 222 15.98 10.36 9.06
N ALA A 223 15.35 9.54 8.22
CA ALA A 223 14.50 8.43 8.66
C ALA A 223 15.28 7.36 9.44
N THR A 224 16.56 7.15 9.09
CA THR A 224 17.44 6.13 9.70
C THR A 224 18.30 6.67 10.85
N ALA A 225 18.37 8.00 11.03
CA ALA A 225 19.16 8.59 12.11
C ALA A 225 18.78 8.00 13.48
N PRO A 226 19.75 7.83 14.41
CA PRO A 226 19.44 7.43 15.77
C PRO A 226 18.44 8.41 16.36
N GLY A 227 17.33 7.92 16.91
CA GLY A 227 16.35 8.77 17.58
C GLY A 227 17.05 9.58 18.67
N SER A 228 16.89 10.89 18.67
CA SER A 228 17.30 11.70 19.82
C SER A 228 16.53 11.16 21.02
N ARG A 229 17.20 10.48 21.94
CA ARG A 229 16.62 10.15 23.24
C ARG A 229 16.21 11.51 23.85
N ALA A 230 14.91 11.73 24.01
CA ALA A 230 14.48 12.71 24.98
C ALA A 230 15.19 12.34 26.29
N ALA A 231 16.01 13.24 26.79
CA ALA A 231 16.60 13.08 28.11
C ALA A 231 15.47 12.90 29.14
N PRO A 232 15.67 12.05 30.15
CA PRO A 232 14.69 11.75 31.19
C PRO A 232 14.22 13.01 31.93
#